data_c336231c225cde4dce3e430f06ae5239
#
_entry.id   c336231c225cde4dce3e430f06ae5239
#
_cell.length_a   1.000
_cell.length_b   1.000
_cell.length_c   1.000
_cell.angle_alpha   90.00
_cell.angle_beta   90.00
_cell.angle_gamma   90.00
#
_symmetry.space_group_name_H-M   'P 1'
#
loop_
_entity.id
_entity.type
_entity.pdbx_description
1 polymer ?
#
loop_
_entity_poly.entity_id
_entity_poly.type
_entity_poly.pdbx_seq_one_letter_code
_entity_poly.pdbx_strand_id
1 'polypeptide(L)'
;IIGGGIVGAATFYKMQLRYPELKIVLIEKEKGLADHQTGNNSGVIHSGLYYTPGSLKAENCVKGRKELVAFSKEHNIPHDVCGKVVVAVDESELPMLDKIFEIGKQNGIEGIEKITAEQIKEHEPFCVGIAGIWVPVTGIIDYRAATEKMVELALAKNQNSKLVLGEEVTGINKMGEHEEVVTSKSTYKSKYLVFCGGLQADRLAKKDQINLKEKVVGFRGDYYELTDQGKHKIKNLIYPVPNPEFPFLGVHFTRMTNG
;
A
#
# COMPACT_ATOMS: atom_id res chain seq x y z
N ILE A 1 10.96 14.45 7.81
CA ILE A 1 9.85 13.68 7.22
C ILE A 1 8.73 13.63 8.25
N ILE A 2 7.49 13.92 7.85
CA ILE A 2 6.34 13.98 8.75
C ILE A 2 5.36 12.86 8.37
N GLY A 3 5.18 11.87 9.26
CA GLY A 3 4.32 10.71 9.12
C GLY A 3 5.09 9.39 9.06
N GLY A 4 4.82 8.48 10.00
CA GLY A 4 5.46 7.18 10.20
C GLY A 4 4.73 6.00 9.56
N GLY A 5 3.90 6.26 8.53
CA GLY A 5 3.36 5.21 7.67
C GLY A 5 4.36 4.73 6.63
N ILE A 6 3.95 3.74 5.80
CA ILE A 6 4.83 3.12 4.79
C ILE A 6 5.46 4.15 3.83
N VAL A 7 4.75 5.21 3.45
CA VAL A 7 5.28 6.25 2.55
C VAL A 7 6.42 7.02 3.22
N GLY A 8 6.25 7.44 4.48
CA GLY A 8 7.30 8.14 5.23
C GLY A 8 8.50 7.24 5.52
N ALA A 9 8.25 6.00 5.92
CA ALA A 9 9.31 5.01 6.17
C ALA A 9 10.11 4.69 4.90
N ALA A 10 9.43 4.45 3.77
CA ALA A 10 10.09 4.19 2.49
C ALA A 10 10.88 5.40 1.99
N THR A 11 10.34 6.62 2.18
CA THR A 11 11.04 7.86 1.87
C THR A 11 12.31 7.98 2.73
N PHE A 12 12.21 7.76 4.04
CA PHE A 12 13.35 7.78 4.95
C PHE A 12 14.42 6.78 4.53
N TYR A 13 14.02 5.53 4.30
CA TYR A 13 14.91 4.45 3.89
C TYR A 13 15.62 4.76 2.56
N LYS A 14 14.87 5.10 1.52
CA LYS A 14 15.43 5.39 0.19
C LYS A 14 16.33 6.63 0.18
N MET A 15 15.96 7.67 0.92
CA MET A 15 16.80 8.87 1.08
C MET A 15 18.10 8.56 1.84
N GLN A 16 18.01 7.76 2.91
CA GLN A 16 19.21 7.41 3.68
C GLN A 16 20.15 6.49 2.91
N LEU A 17 19.63 5.63 2.02
CA LEU A 17 20.46 4.83 1.12
C LEU A 17 21.16 5.69 0.08
N ARG A 18 20.45 6.66 -0.50
CA ARG A 18 20.97 7.51 -1.57
C ARG A 18 21.90 8.62 -1.06
N TYR A 19 21.64 9.12 0.14
CA TYR A 19 22.34 10.23 0.78
C TYR A 19 22.67 9.86 2.24
N PRO A 20 23.64 8.99 2.45
CA PRO A 20 23.96 8.46 3.79
C PRO A 20 24.43 9.53 4.77
N GLU A 21 24.91 10.68 4.30
CA GLU A 21 25.37 11.80 5.10
C GLU A 21 24.24 12.68 5.65
N LEU A 22 23.03 12.59 5.07
CA LEU A 22 21.90 13.42 5.51
C LEU A 22 21.43 13.02 6.91
N LYS A 23 21.26 14.01 7.75
CA LYS A 23 20.60 13.85 9.07
C LYS A 23 19.09 14.03 8.85
N ILE A 24 18.35 12.94 8.98
CA ILE A 24 16.91 12.92 8.75
C ILE A 24 16.19 12.65 10.06
N VAL A 25 15.13 13.42 10.33
CA VAL A 25 14.21 13.16 11.43
C VAL A 25 12.87 12.70 10.85
N LEU A 26 12.40 11.51 11.24
CA LEU A 26 11.07 11.01 10.96
C LEU A 26 10.20 11.25 12.20
N ILE A 27 9.14 12.06 12.06
CA ILE A 27 8.24 12.42 13.16
C ILE A 27 6.89 11.75 12.93
N GLU A 28 6.39 11.02 13.93
CA GLU A 28 5.08 10.37 13.94
C GLU A 28 4.30 10.78 15.21
N LYS A 29 3.02 11.10 15.04
CA LYS A 29 2.16 11.53 16.13
C LYS A 29 1.73 10.40 17.07
N GLU A 30 1.64 9.19 16.52
CA GLU A 30 1.28 8.00 17.29
C GLU A 30 2.50 7.43 18.05
N LYS A 31 2.23 6.54 18.99
CA LYS A 31 3.28 5.86 19.77
C LYS A 31 3.98 4.76 19.01
N GLY A 32 3.45 4.35 17.87
CA GLY A 32 3.98 3.32 16.99
C GLY A 32 4.05 3.77 15.53
N LEU A 33 4.81 3.05 14.73
CA LEU A 33 4.79 3.17 13.27
C LEU A 33 3.57 2.43 12.70
N ALA A 34 3.09 2.88 11.55
CA ALA A 34 2.03 2.19 10.80
C ALA A 34 0.67 2.05 11.53
N ASP A 35 0.37 2.89 12.51
CA ASP A 35 -0.86 2.78 13.31
C ASP A 35 -2.15 3.21 12.58
N HIS A 36 -2.01 3.83 11.41
CA HIS A 36 -3.14 4.22 10.55
C HIS A 36 -3.31 3.30 9.34
N GLN A 37 -3.46 3.88 8.10
CA GLN A 37 -3.75 3.12 6.86
C GLN A 37 -2.77 1.99 6.60
N THR A 38 -1.50 2.17 6.96
CA THR A 38 -0.45 1.17 6.73
C THR A 38 -0.67 -0.10 7.54
N GLY A 39 -1.14 0.02 8.77
CA GLY A 39 -1.46 -1.14 9.63
C GLY A 39 -2.92 -1.60 9.54
N ASN A 40 -3.79 -0.83 8.85
CA ASN A 40 -5.23 -1.09 8.75
C ASN A 40 -5.66 -1.10 7.28
N ASN A 41 -5.20 -2.10 6.54
CA ASN A 41 -5.49 -2.31 5.12
C ASN A 41 -5.61 -3.81 4.82
N SER A 42 -5.88 -4.16 3.56
CA SER A 42 -6.05 -5.55 3.14
C SER A 42 -4.74 -6.36 3.04
N GLY A 43 -3.59 -5.76 3.27
CA GLY A 43 -2.28 -6.44 3.17
C GLY A 43 -1.88 -6.87 1.75
N VAL A 44 -2.56 -6.42 0.71
CA VAL A 44 -2.38 -6.91 -0.65
C VAL A 44 -1.19 -6.25 -1.36
N ILE A 45 -0.32 -7.08 -1.94
CA ILE A 45 0.67 -6.67 -2.93
C ILE A 45 -0.02 -6.64 -4.29
N HIS A 46 -0.46 -5.46 -4.73
CA HIS A 46 -1.20 -5.30 -5.98
C HIS A 46 -0.32 -5.49 -7.22
N SER A 47 -0.91 -6.03 -8.30
CA SER A 47 -0.23 -6.28 -9.58
C SER A 47 -0.27 -5.09 -10.56
N GLY A 48 -1.19 -4.14 -10.36
CA GLY A 48 -1.46 -3.06 -11.33
C GLY A 48 -2.58 -3.37 -12.34
N LEU A 49 -3.36 -4.44 -12.11
CA LEU A 49 -4.36 -4.98 -13.03
C LEU A 49 -5.42 -3.95 -13.50
N TYR A 50 -5.82 -3.04 -12.63
CA TYR A 50 -6.92 -2.10 -12.88
C TYR A 50 -6.46 -0.69 -13.29
N TYR A 51 -5.15 -0.47 -13.39
CA TYR A 51 -4.63 0.88 -13.62
C TYR A 51 -4.46 1.18 -15.10
N THR A 52 -4.78 2.39 -15.51
CA THR A 52 -4.65 2.85 -16.90
C THR A 52 -3.20 2.62 -17.39
N PRO A 53 -3.01 1.88 -18.49
CA PRO A 53 -1.69 1.64 -19.05
C PRO A 53 -0.94 2.92 -19.36
N GLY A 54 0.37 2.93 -19.09
CA GLY A 54 1.23 4.11 -19.25
C GLY A 54 1.07 5.20 -18.19
N SER A 55 0.15 5.02 -17.22
CA SER A 55 0.04 5.94 -16.09
C SER A 55 1.15 5.69 -15.07
N LEU A 56 1.60 6.77 -14.40
CA LEU A 56 2.55 6.66 -13.28
C LEU A 56 2.08 5.68 -12.20
N LYS A 57 0.77 5.57 -12.02
CA LYS A 57 0.18 4.63 -11.06
C LYS A 57 0.39 3.18 -11.49
N ALA A 58 0.24 2.85 -12.76
CA ALA A 58 0.49 1.51 -13.30
C ALA A 58 2.00 1.17 -13.23
N GLU A 59 2.85 2.06 -13.73
CA GLU A 59 4.31 1.88 -13.73
C GLU A 59 4.86 1.69 -12.32
N ASN A 60 4.49 2.58 -11.39
CA ASN A 60 4.93 2.50 -9.99
C ASN A 60 4.40 1.24 -9.29
N CYS A 61 3.19 0.79 -9.61
CA CYS A 61 2.64 -0.44 -9.03
C CYS A 61 3.45 -1.66 -9.47
N VAL A 62 3.70 -1.82 -10.78
CA VAL A 62 4.46 -2.96 -11.31
C VAL A 62 5.90 -2.98 -10.81
N LYS A 63 6.58 -1.82 -10.85
CA LYS A 63 7.95 -1.69 -10.34
C LYS A 63 8.02 -1.87 -8.83
N GLY A 64 7.15 -1.17 -8.09
CA GLY A 64 7.11 -1.21 -6.63
C GLY A 64 6.77 -2.59 -6.08
N ARG A 65 5.90 -3.36 -6.74
CA ARG A 65 5.63 -4.75 -6.40
C ARG A 65 6.91 -5.59 -6.43
N LYS A 66 7.69 -5.50 -7.51
CA LYS A 66 8.95 -6.26 -7.65
C LYS A 66 9.96 -5.88 -6.57
N GLU A 67 10.13 -4.57 -6.33
CA GLU A 67 11.02 -4.08 -5.28
C GLU A 67 10.55 -4.51 -3.88
N LEU A 68 9.24 -4.44 -3.60
CA LEU A 68 8.67 -4.81 -2.31
C LEU A 68 8.84 -6.31 -2.03
N VAL A 69 8.57 -7.17 -3.01
CA VAL A 69 8.78 -8.63 -2.88
C VAL A 69 10.26 -8.97 -2.67
N ALA A 70 11.17 -8.32 -3.42
CA ALA A 70 12.61 -8.49 -3.23
C ALA A 70 13.06 -8.05 -1.84
N PHE A 71 12.63 -6.88 -1.39
CA PHE A 71 12.88 -6.37 -0.03
C PHE A 71 12.35 -7.31 1.05
N SER A 72 11.14 -7.85 0.86
CA SER A 72 10.52 -8.75 1.83
C SER A 72 11.30 -10.06 1.96
N LYS A 73 11.78 -10.61 0.84
CA LYS A 73 12.63 -11.81 0.83
C LYS A 73 13.98 -11.55 1.51
N GLU A 74 14.64 -10.45 1.17
CA GLU A 74 15.96 -10.08 1.72
C GLU A 74 15.93 -9.88 3.25
N HIS A 75 14.83 -9.30 3.76
CA HIS A 75 14.71 -8.92 5.16
C HIS A 75 13.74 -9.78 5.97
N ASN A 76 13.31 -10.93 5.44
CA ASN A 76 12.41 -11.88 6.10
C ASN A 76 11.08 -11.24 6.57
N ILE A 77 10.53 -10.31 5.80
CA ILE A 77 9.21 -9.75 6.06
C ILE A 77 8.15 -10.79 5.71
N PRO A 78 7.15 -11.04 6.58
CA PRO A 78 6.07 -11.96 6.29
C PRO A 78 5.32 -11.54 5.02
N HIS A 79 5.36 -12.39 4.00
CA HIS A 79 4.69 -12.17 2.71
C HIS A 79 4.48 -13.51 2.00
N ASP A 80 3.51 -13.53 1.10
CA ASP A 80 3.26 -14.67 0.22
C ASP A 80 2.72 -14.17 -1.13
N VAL A 81 3.37 -14.58 -2.23
CA VAL A 81 2.91 -14.30 -3.58
C VAL A 81 1.94 -15.42 -3.99
N CYS A 82 0.78 -15.42 -3.34
CA CYS A 82 -0.21 -16.49 -3.46
C CYS A 82 -1.04 -16.44 -4.75
N GLY A 83 -1.07 -15.31 -5.45
CA GLY A 83 -1.91 -15.13 -6.62
C GLY A 83 -3.30 -14.58 -6.30
N LYS A 84 -4.04 -14.25 -7.36
CA LYS A 84 -5.40 -13.72 -7.30
C LYS A 84 -6.24 -14.25 -8.44
N VAL A 85 -7.48 -14.65 -8.14
CA VAL A 85 -8.52 -14.91 -9.13
C VAL A 85 -9.47 -13.73 -9.20
N VAL A 86 -9.70 -13.17 -10.39
CA VAL A 86 -10.83 -12.26 -10.65
C VAL A 86 -11.92 -13.08 -11.31
N VAL A 87 -13.12 -13.07 -10.75
CA VAL A 87 -14.18 -14.02 -11.11
C VAL A 87 -15.37 -13.28 -11.69
N ALA A 88 -15.84 -13.70 -12.87
CA ALA A 88 -17.13 -13.34 -13.43
C ALA A 88 -18.16 -14.42 -13.05
N VAL A 89 -19.32 -13.97 -12.53
CA VAL A 89 -20.40 -14.87 -12.07
C VAL A 89 -21.55 -14.94 -13.07
N ASP A 90 -21.66 -13.99 -14.00
CA ASP A 90 -22.63 -14.01 -15.08
C ASP A 90 -22.07 -13.44 -16.39
N GLU A 91 -22.82 -13.61 -17.49
CA GLU A 91 -22.39 -13.22 -18.83
C GLU A 91 -22.24 -11.69 -18.99
N SER A 92 -22.97 -10.90 -18.26
CA SER A 92 -22.87 -9.42 -18.33
C SER A 92 -21.53 -8.87 -17.86
N GLU A 93 -20.80 -9.63 -17.06
CA GLU A 93 -19.47 -9.27 -16.53
C GLU A 93 -18.32 -9.61 -17.51
N LEU A 94 -18.56 -10.49 -18.50
CA LEU A 94 -17.52 -10.93 -19.43
C LEU A 94 -16.84 -9.81 -20.22
N PRO A 95 -17.56 -8.80 -20.76
CA PRO A 95 -16.90 -7.69 -21.46
C PRO A 95 -15.95 -6.88 -20.57
N MET A 96 -16.29 -6.70 -19.29
CA MET A 96 -15.42 -6.02 -18.34
C MET A 96 -14.24 -6.89 -17.95
N LEU A 97 -14.44 -8.20 -17.76
CA LEU A 97 -13.37 -9.17 -17.51
C LEU A 97 -12.34 -9.13 -18.65
N ASP A 98 -12.79 -9.14 -19.91
CA ASP A 98 -11.93 -9.04 -21.08
C ASP A 98 -11.13 -7.74 -21.12
N LYS A 99 -11.79 -6.62 -20.84
CA LYS A 99 -11.15 -5.31 -20.76
C LYS A 99 -10.04 -5.29 -19.69
N ILE A 100 -10.30 -5.83 -18.51
CA ILE A 100 -9.33 -5.91 -17.42
C ILE A 100 -8.15 -6.78 -17.80
N PHE A 101 -8.39 -7.91 -18.47
CA PHE A 101 -7.33 -8.78 -18.97
C PHE A 101 -6.40 -8.04 -19.93
N GLU A 102 -6.95 -7.31 -20.92
CA GLU A 102 -6.14 -6.54 -21.86
C GLU A 102 -5.37 -5.40 -21.18
N ILE A 103 -5.96 -4.71 -20.19
CA ILE A 103 -5.25 -3.74 -19.34
C ILE A 103 -4.07 -4.42 -18.63
N GLY A 104 -4.28 -5.59 -18.03
CA GLY A 104 -3.24 -6.35 -17.36
C GLY A 104 -2.07 -6.72 -18.28
N LYS A 105 -2.36 -7.15 -19.51
CA LYS A 105 -1.34 -7.42 -20.53
C LYS A 105 -0.54 -6.15 -20.89
N GLN A 106 -1.23 -5.05 -21.14
CA GLN A 106 -0.60 -3.76 -21.47
C GLN A 106 0.28 -3.23 -20.33
N ASN A 107 -0.09 -3.50 -19.07
CA ASN A 107 0.71 -3.18 -17.89
C ASN A 107 1.87 -4.16 -17.65
N GLY A 108 2.04 -5.17 -18.50
CA GLY A 108 3.13 -6.14 -18.40
C GLY A 108 3.03 -7.06 -17.18
N ILE A 109 1.81 -7.45 -16.79
CA ILE A 109 1.62 -8.40 -15.68
C ILE A 109 2.04 -9.78 -16.15
N GLU A 110 3.07 -10.32 -15.54
CA GLU A 110 3.65 -11.61 -15.91
C GLU A 110 2.70 -12.76 -15.53
N GLY A 111 2.51 -13.71 -16.45
CA GLY A 111 1.73 -14.93 -16.23
C GLY A 111 0.24 -14.72 -16.05
N ILE A 112 -0.30 -13.56 -16.45
CA ILE A 112 -1.75 -13.31 -16.43
C ILE A 112 -2.45 -14.21 -17.46
N GLU A 113 -3.52 -14.87 -17.06
CA GLU A 113 -4.25 -15.83 -17.89
C GLU A 113 -5.76 -15.67 -17.72
N LYS A 114 -6.51 -15.87 -18.83
CA LYS A 114 -7.95 -16.14 -18.75
C LYS A 114 -8.15 -17.60 -18.38
N ILE A 115 -9.04 -17.84 -17.43
CA ILE A 115 -9.31 -19.18 -16.90
C ILE A 115 -10.79 -19.53 -16.99
N THR A 116 -11.07 -20.83 -17.20
CA THR A 116 -12.43 -21.37 -17.25
C THR A 116 -13.02 -21.59 -15.86
N ALA A 117 -14.29 -21.94 -15.79
CA ALA A 117 -14.98 -22.31 -14.54
C ALA A 117 -14.30 -23.48 -13.81
N GLU A 118 -13.78 -24.46 -14.57
CA GLU A 118 -13.04 -25.61 -14.02
C GLU A 118 -11.70 -25.15 -13.44
N GLN A 119 -10.95 -24.34 -14.18
CA GLN A 119 -9.66 -23.81 -13.74
C GLN A 119 -9.79 -22.87 -12.52
N ILE A 120 -10.92 -22.14 -12.39
CA ILE A 120 -11.20 -21.37 -11.15
C ILE A 120 -11.18 -22.33 -9.96
N LYS A 121 -11.80 -23.50 -10.04
CA LYS A 121 -11.85 -24.50 -8.96
C LYS A 121 -10.50 -25.14 -8.65
N GLU A 122 -9.59 -25.20 -9.62
CA GLU A 122 -8.22 -25.68 -9.37
C GLU A 122 -7.46 -24.71 -8.44
N HIS A 123 -7.64 -23.40 -8.64
CA HIS A 123 -7.07 -22.38 -7.76
C HIS A 123 -7.85 -22.21 -6.45
N GLU A 124 -9.18 -22.13 -6.54
CA GLU A 124 -10.11 -21.86 -5.45
C GLU A 124 -11.28 -22.86 -5.47
N PRO A 125 -11.16 -24.03 -4.82
CA PRO A 125 -12.13 -25.11 -4.91
C PRO A 125 -13.56 -24.74 -4.50
N PHE A 126 -13.72 -23.74 -3.66
CA PHE A 126 -15.02 -23.28 -3.17
C PHE A 126 -15.56 -22.06 -3.92
N CYS A 127 -14.80 -21.52 -4.86
CA CYS A 127 -15.22 -20.39 -5.67
C CYS A 127 -16.05 -20.88 -6.88
N VAL A 128 -17.16 -20.17 -7.15
CA VAL A 128 -18.03 -20.46 -8.28
C VAL A 128 -18.05 -19.25 -9.21
N GLY A 129 -17.83 -19.49 -10.51
CA GLY A 129 -17.88 -18.48 -11.55
C GLY A 129 -17.95 -19.14 -12.91
N ILE A 130 -18.24 -18.38 -13.95
CA ILE A 130 -18.33 -18.85 -15.34
C ILE A 130 -17.03 -18.65 -16.12
N ALA A 131 -16.25 -17.64 -15.73
CA ALA A 131 -14.92 -17.34 -16.28
C ALA A 131 -14.13 -16.50 -15.27
N GLY A 132 -12.80 -16.44 -15.45
CA GLY A 132 -11.96 -15.63 -14.58
C GLY A 132 -10.65 -15.17 -15.20
N ILE A 133 -9.90 -14.42 -14.42
CA ILE A 133 -8.50 -14.07 -14.72
C ILE A 133 -7.65 -14.55 -13.55
N TRP A 134 -6.64 -15.36 -13.85
CA TRP A 134 -5.58 -15.68 -12.89
C TRP A 134 -4.46 -14.66 -12.96
N VAL A 135 -4.04 -14.14 -11.79
CA VAL A 135 -2.97 -13.14 -11.67
C VAL A 135 -1.93 -13.64 -10.67
N PRO A 136 -0.93 -14.43 -11.12
CA PRO A 136 -0.01 -15.15 -10.24
C PRO A 136 0.91 -14.25 -9.41
N VAL A 137 1.16 -13.02 -9.85
CA VAL A 137 2.10 -12.10 -9.23
C VAL A 137 1.51 -11.23 -8.12
N THR A 138 0.22 -11.37 -7.82
CA THR A 138 -0.44 -10.72 -6.69
C THR A 138 -0.12 -11.49 -5.40
N GLY A 139 -0.03 -10.79 -4.28
CA GLY A 139 0.29 -11.45 -3.01
C GLY A 139 -0.20 -10.68 -1.80
N ILE A 140 0.25 -11.11 -0.66
CA ILE A 140 -0.03 -10.53 0.66
C ILE A 140 1.27 -10.24 1.40
N ILE A 141 1.25 -9.24 2.28
CA ILE A 141 2.41 -8.81 3.05
C ILE A 141 1.98 -8.19 4.38
N ASP A 142 2.82 -8.33 5.39
CA ASP A 142 2.74 -7.51 6.60
C ASP A 142 3.38 -6.13 6.35
N TYR A 143 2.53 -5.14 6.02
CA TYR A 143 2.99 -3.78 5.78
C TYR A 143 3.54 -3.09 7.03
N ARG A 144 3.10 -3.47 8.23
CA ARG A 144 3.67 -2.95 9.49
C ARG A 144 5.11 -3.42 9.64
N ALA A 145 5.35 -4.71 9.51
CA ALA A 145 6.70 -5.27 9.60
C ALA A 145 7.64 -4.68 8.52
N ALA A 146 7.14 -4.49 7.29
CA ALA A 146 7.91 -3.83 6.23
C ALA A 146 8.26 -2.37 6.59
N THR A 147 7.32 -1.62 7.15
CA THR A 147 7.51 -0.22 7.58
C THR A 147 8.57 -0.12 8.68
N GLU A 148 8.44 -0.94 9.71
CA GLU A 148 9.37 -0.98 10.85
C GLU A 148 10.79 -1.35 10.38
N LYS A 149 10.92 -2.35 9.51
CA LYS A 149 12.22 -2.75 8.95
C LYS A 149 12.87 -1.65 8.11
N MET A 150 12.10 -0.93 7.28
CA MET A 150 12.64 0.21 6.51
C MET A 150 13.20 1.29 7.43
N VAL A 151 12.53 1.61 8.52
CA VAL A 151 12.99 2.61 9.50
C VAL A 151 14.23 2.10 10.26
N GLU A 152 14.23 0.85 10.70
CA GLU A 152 15.39 0.20 11.33
C GLU A 152 16.65 0.32 10.47
N LEU A 153 16.53 -0.07 9.18
CA LEU A 153 17.64 -0.02 8.23
C LEU A 153 18.14 1.40 7.95
N ALA A 154 17.19 2.37 7.87
CA ALA A 154 17.55 3.77 7.69
C ALA A 154 18.33 4.32 8.87
N LEU A 155 17.91 4.04 10.10
CA LEU A 155 18.60 4.44 11.33
C LEU A 155 19.98 3.77 11.46
N ALA A 156 20.10 2.50 11.11
CA ALA A 156 21.38 1.79 11.09
C ALA A 156 22.38 2.41 10.11
N LYS A 157 21.89 3.01 9.00
CA LYS A 157 22.72 3.64 7.98
C LYS A 157 23.33 4.95 8.44
N ASN A 158 22.62 5.74 9.28
CA ASN A 158 23.13 6.99 9.83
C ASN A 158 22.62 7.21 11.26
N GLN A 159 23.50 7.05 12.23
CA GLN A 159 23.20 7.19 13.66
C GLN A 159 22.81 8.64 14.09
N ASN A 160 23.04 9.64 13.24
CA ASN A 160 22.60 11.01 13.48
C ASN A 160 21.15 11.25 13.05
N SER A 161 20.55 10.31 12.30
CA SER A 161 19.13 10.35 11.96
C SER A 161 18.29 9.83 13.13
N LYS A 162 17.02 10.27 13.20
CA LYS A 162 16.18 10.01 14.38
C LYS A 162 14.77 9.62 13.98
N LEU A 163 14.19 8.69 14.73
CA LEU A 163 12.77 8.45 14.80
C LEU A 163 12.21 9.12 16.05
N VAL A 164 11.16 9.90 15.89
CA VAL A 164 10.43 10.57 16.96
C VAL A 164 8.98 10.10 16.91
N LEU A 165 8.55 9.42 17.97
CA LEU A 165 7.19 8.91 18.12
C LEU A 165 6.41 9.68 19.19
N GLY A 166 5.09 9.73 19.06
CA GLY A 166 4.20 10.40 20.01
C GLY A 166 4.33 11.92 20.01
N GLU A 167 4.74 12.51 18.87
CA GLU A 167 4.80 13.96 18.69
C GLU A 167 4.00 14.38 17.46
N GLU A 168 2.93 15.14 17.69
CA GLU A 168 2.12 15.71 16.61
C GLU A 168 2.73 17.02 16.13
N VAL A 169 2.89 17.19 14.82
CA VAL A 169 3.26 18.47 14.21
C VAL A 169 2.08 19.42 14.30
N THR A 170 2.25 20.51 15.05
CA THR A 170 1.21 21.51 15.32
C THR A 170 1.36 22.77 14.47
N GLY A 171 2.58 23.11 14.04
CA GLY A 171 2.85 24.29 13.22
C GLY A 171 4.14 24.17 12.42
N ILE A 172 4.26 25.03 11.40
CA ILE A 172 5.46 25.17 10.57
C ILE A 172 5.71 26.67 10.37
N ASN A 173 6.91 27.12 10.74
CA ASN A 173 7.34 28.50 10.62
C ASN A 173 8.46 28.59 9.58
N LYS A 174 8.28 29.43 8.54
CA LYS A 174 9.31 29.72 7.54
C LYS A 174 10.28 30.75 8.05
N MET A 175 11.54 30.38 8.23
CA MET A 175 12.59 31.20 8.85
C MET A 175 13.73 31.54 7.88
N GLY A 176 13.41 31.90 6.64
CA GLY A 176 14.39 32.20 5.58
C GLY A 176 15.01 30.94 5.00
N GLU A 177 16.26 30.60 5.39
CA GLU A 177 16.98 29.45 4.84
C GLU A 177 16.59 28.09 5.45
N HIS A 178 15.79 28.08 6.49
CA HIS A 178 15.32 26.88 7.16
C HIS A 178 13.86 27.02 7.59
N GLU A 179 13.27 25.91 7.96
CA GLU A 179 11.93 25.85 8.51
C GLU A 179 11.97 25.30 9.94
N GLU A 180 11.13 25.85 10.81
CA GLU A 180 10.89 25.33 12.14
C GLU A 180 9.62 24.51 12.15
N VAL A 181 9.76 23.22 12.48
CA VAL A 181 8.66 22.29 12.68
C VAL A 181 8.33 22.26 14.16
N VAL A 182 7.20 22.84 14.53
CA VAL A 182 6.71 22.84 15.90
C VAL A 182 5.86 21.60 16.12
N THR A 183 6.20 20.85 17.15
CA THR A 183 5.42 19.67 17.56
C THR A 183 4.73 19.92 18.91
N SER A 184 3.95 18.95 19.38
CA SER A 184 3.32 18.97 20.71
C SER A 184 4.32 18.98 21.88
N LYS A 185 5.61 18.68 21.63
CA LYS A 185 6.63 18.56 22.69
C LYS A 185 7.93 19.33 22.41
N SER A 186 8.28 19.53 21.14
CA SER A 186 9.59 20.02 20.73
C SER A 186 9.50 20.92 19.50
N THR A 187 10.63 21.54 19.11
CA THR A 187 10.79 22.27 17.85
C THR A 187 12.02 21.74 17.14
N TYR A 188 11.88 21.47 15.85
CA TYR A 188 12.95 20.94 14.98
C TYR A 188 13.26 21.95 13.88
N LYS A 189 14.54 22.15 13.56
CA LYS A 189 14.99 22.97 12.42
C LYS A 189 15.37 22.07 11.27
N SER A 190 14.88 22.39 10.05
CA SER A 190 15.17 21.63 8.85
C SER A 190 15.29 22.54 7.63
N LYS A 191 16.13 22.13 6.67
CA LYS A 191 16.21 22.79 5.35
C LYS A 191 15.10 22.33 4.41
N TYR A 192 14.61 21.10 4.58
CA TYR A 192 13.61 20.49 3.72
C TYR A 192 12.59 19.74 4.55
N LEU A 193 11.33 19.82 4.15
CA LEU A 193 10.23 19.05 4.72
C LEU A 193 9.63 18.12 3.69
N VAL A 194 9.31 16.89 4.10
CA VAL A 194 8.57 15.93 3.29
C VAL A 194 7.34 15.49 4.07
N PHE A 195 6.17 15.78 3.52
CA PHE A 195 4.90 15.46 4.16
C PHE A 195 4.40 14.08 3.68
N CYS A 196 4.29 13.14 4.61
CA CYS A 196 3.80 11.78 4.40
C CYS A 196 2.60 11.48 5.30
N GLY A 197 1.73 12.47 5.52
CA GLY A 197 0.67 12.47 6.53
C GLY A 197 -0.57 11.64 6.20
N GLY A 198 -0.59 10.86 5.10
CA GLY A 198 -1.73 10.02 4.74
C GLY A 198 -3.03 10.80 4.68
N LEU A 199 -4.06 10.40 5.45
CA LEU A 199 -5.34 11.11 5.55
C LEU A 199 -5.25 12.53 6.14
N GLN A 200 -4.10 12.90 6.71
CA GLN A 200 -3.86 14.24 7.25
C GLN A 200 -3.06 15.14 6.29
N ALA A 201 -2.80 14.69 5.06
CA ALA A 201 -1.92 15.40 4.12
C ALA A 201 -2.40 16.83 3.81
N ASP A 202 -3.70 17.03 3.59
CA ASP A 202 -4.30 18.33 3.35
C ASP A 202 -4.22 19.26 4.57
N ARG A 203 -4.31 18.71 5.78
CA ARG A 203 -4.18 19.45 7.04
C ARG A 203 -2.75 19.87 7.30
N LEU A 204 -1.77 19.02 6.98
CA LEU A 204 -0.35 19.35 7.05
C LEU A 204 0.02 20.43 6.03
N ALA A 205 -0.49 20.34 4.80
CA ALA A 205 -0.29 21.37 3.79
C ALA A 205 -0.80 22.75 4.25
N LYS A 206 -1.96 22.79 4.92
CA LYS A 206 -2.48 24.05 5.52
C LYS A 206 -1.58 24.59 6.62
N LYS A 207 -0.95 23.74 7.43
CA LYS A 207 0.03 24.16 8.45
C LYS A 207 1.28 24.78 7.82
N ASP A 208 1.65 24.36 6.61
CA ASP A 208 2.72 24.95 5.78
C ASP A 208 2.22 26.13 4.91
N GLN A 209 1.05 26.68 5.23
CA GLN A 209 0.43 27.82 4.52
C GLN A 209 0.14 27.56 3.03
N ILE A 210 0.09 26.31 2.60
CA ILE A 210 -0.30 25.91 1.24
C ILE A 210 -1.83 25.94 1.16
N ASN A 211 -2.37 26.77 0.28
CA ASN A 211 -3.80 26.83 0.03
C ASN A 211 -4.20 25.77 -1.01
N LEU A 212 -4.70 24.64 -0.54
CA LEU A 212 -5.22 23.57 -1.36
C LEU A 212 -6.70 23.77 -1.67
N LYS A 213 -7.10 23.53 -2.92
CA LYS A 213 -8.51 23.40 -3.33
C LYS A 213 -9.05 22.00 -3.04
N GLU A 214 -8.17 21.02 -2.98
CA GLU A 214 -8.46 19.62 -2.76
C GLU A 214 -8.57 19.30 -1.27
N LYS A 215 -9.37 18.26 -0.97
CA LYS A 215 -9.50 17.66 0.35
C LYS A 215 -9.20 16.17 0.28
N VAL A 216 -8.59 15.63 1.31
CA VAL A 216 -8.52 14.19 1.52
C VAL A 216 -9.79 13.74 2.25
N VAL A 217 -10.55 12.84 1.62
CA VAL A 217 -11.78 12.25 2.19
C VAL A 217 -11.51 10.78 2.50
N GLY A 218 -11.70 10.40 3.76
CA GLY A 218 -11.58 9.02 4.20
C GLY A 218 -12.85 8.23 3.87
N PHE A 219 -12.65 6.99 3.41
CA PHE A 219 -13.71 5.99 3.29
C PHE A 219 -13.39 4.86 4.25
N ARG A 220 -14.41 4.35 4.94
CA ARG A 220 -14.29 3.22 5.83
C ARG A 220 -14.57 1.93 5.06
N GLY A 221 -13.67 0.95 5.17
CA GLY A 221 -13.92 -0.42 4.76
C GLY A 221 -14.25 -1.26 5.99
N ASP A 222 -15.29 -2.08 5.91
CA ASP A 222 -15.63 -3.04 6.96
C ASP A 222 -15.09 -4.42 6.56
N TYR A 223 -14.37 -5.05 7.47
CA TYR A 223 -13.79 -6.38 7.28
C TYR A 223 -14.51 -7.39 8.19
N TYR A 224 -14.75 -8.57 7.62
CA TYR A 224 -15.24 -9.73 8.35
C TYR A 224 -14.17 -10.81 8.29
N GLU A 225 -13.87 -11.40 9.41
CA GLU A 225 -12.94 -12.53 9.48
C GLU A 225 -13.73 -13.83 9.38
N LEU A 226 -13.25 -14.75 8.55
CA LEU A 226 -13.81 -16.10 8.50
C LEU A 226 -13.49 -16.85 9.80
N THR A 227 -14.45 -17.61 10.29
CA THR A 227 -14.22 -18.51 11.43
C THR A 227 -13.14 -19.54 11.10
N ASP A 228 -12.51 -20.15 12.10
CA ASP A 228 -11.50 -21.20 11.89
C ASP A 228 -12.02 -22.36 11.03
N GLN A 229 -13.32 -22.67 11.13
CA GLN A 229 -13.99 -23.67 10.29
C GLN A 229 -14.14 -23.22 8.83
N GLY A 230 -14.10 -21.92 8.55
CA GLY A 230 -14.26 -21.34 7.21
C GLY A 230 -12.96 -20.98 6.51
N LYS A 231 -11.88 -20.77 7.23
CA LYS A 231 -10.58 -20.26 6.68
C LYS A 231 -10.03 -21.11 5.55
N HIS A 232 -10.16 -22.43 5.62
CA HIS A 232 -9.69 -23.38 4.60
C HIS A 232 -10.32 -23.20 3.22
N LYS A 233 -11.44 -22.45 3.14
CA LYS A 233 -12.17 -22.23 1.87
C LYS A 233 -11.48 -21.23 0.95
N ILE A 234 -10.55 -20.42 1.47
CA ILE A 234 -9.86 -19.38 0.71
C ILE A 234 -8.37 -19.69 0.70
N LYS A 235 -7.82 -19.92 -0.49
CA LYS A 235 -6.39 -20.22 -0.68
C LYS A 235 -5.58 -19.01 -1.14
N ASN A 236 -6.16 -18.23 -2.03
CA ASN A 236 -5.55 -17.06 -2.67
C ASN A 236 -6.39 -15.81 -2.41
N LEU A 237 -6.32 -14.84 -3.28
CA LEU A 237 -7.19 -13.66 -3.27
C LEU A 237 -8.34 -13.87 -4.27
N ILE A 238 -9.59 -13.64 -3.87
CA ILE A 238 -10.76 -13.78 -4.73
C ILE A 238 -11.46 -12.44 -4.86
N TYR A 239 -11.48 -11.89 -6.07
CA TYR A 239 -12.06 -10.59 -6.37
C TYR A 239 -13.17 -10.71 -7.41
N PRO A 240 -14.27 -9.96 -7.29
CA PRO A 240 -15.27 -9.87 -8.33
C PRO A 240 -14.75 -9.03 -9.51
N VAL A 241 -15.42 -9.14 -10.64
CA VAL A 241 -15.29 -8.15 -11.72
C VAL A 241 -15.80 -6.80 -11.19
N PRO A 242 -15.05 -5.70 -11.33
CA PRO A 242 -15.50 -4.38 -10.88
C PRO A 242 -16.73 -3.93 -11.66
N ASN A 243 -17.74 -3.49 -10.94
CA ASN A 243 -18.90 -2.80 -11.55
C ASN A 243 -18.58 -1.30 -11.68
N PRO A 244 -18.54 -0.74 -12.90
CA PRO A 244 -18.21 0.68 -13.11
C PRO A 244 -19.24 1.66 -12.52
N GLU A 245 -20.46 1.20 -12.21
CA GLU A 245 -21.48 2.03 -11.55
C GLU A 245 -21.19 2.29 -10.07
N PHE A 246 -20.31 1.47 -9.46
CA PHE A 246 -19.91 1.63 -8.07
C PHE A 246 -18.46 2.12 -7.94
N PRO A 247 -18.19 3.10 -7.06
CA PRO A 247 -16.85 3.65 -6.90
C PRO A 247 -15.87 2.70 -6.18
N PHE A 248 -16.36 1.58 -5.66
CA PHE A 248 -15.60 0.62 -4.88
C PHE A 248 -15.73 -0.79 -5.45
N LEU A 249 -14.72 -1.61 -5.19
CA LEU A 249 -14.77 -3.03 -5.47
C LEU A 249 -15.86 -3.69 -4.59
N GLY A 250 -16.60 -4.64 -5.14
CA GLY A 250 -17.57 -5.46 -4.41
C GLY A 250 -16.92 -6.31 -3.33
N VAL A 251 -17.71 -7.15 -2.67
CA VAL A 251 -17.23 -8.09 -1.64
C VAL A 251 -16.11 -8.97 -2.23
N HIS A 252 -15.00 -9.03 -1.55
CA HIS A 252 -13.84 -9.81 -1.98
C HIS A 252 -13.18 -10.48 -0.77
N PHE A 253 -12.44 -11.54 -1.04
CA PHE A 253 -11.74 -12.29 -0.01
C PHE A 253 -10.23 -12.05 -0.11
N THR A 254 -9.64 -11.83 1.04
CA THR A 254 -8.20 -11.62 1.17
C THR A 254 -7.67 -12.53 2.27
N ARG A 255 -6.74 -13.41 1.93
CA ARG A 255 -5.95 -14.13 2.92
C ARG A 255 -4.95 -13.18 3.54
N MET A 256 -4.74 -13.26 4.83
CA MET A 256 -3.73 -12.48 5.55
C MET A 256 -2.46 -13.31 5.77
N THR A 257 -1.35 -12.65 6.14
CA THR A 257 -0.05 -13.34 6.37
C THR A 257 -0.04 -14.26 7.59
N ASN A 258 -1.04 -14.13 8.46
CA ASN A 258 -1.25 -14.99 9.63
C ASN A 258 -2.29 -16.11 9.41
N GLY A 259 -2.77 -16.32 8.19
CA GLY A 259 -3.70 -17.39 7.81
C GLY A 259 -5.15 -16.97 7.68
#